data_15074d87facb0fbe481e1e32cd0fb0ac
#
_entry.id   15074d87facb0fbe481e1e32cd0fb0ac
#
_cell.length_a   1.000
_cell.length_b   1.000
_cell.length_c   1.000
_cell.angle_alpha   90.00
_cell.angle_beta   90.00
_cell.angle_gamma   90.00
#
_symmetry.space_group_name_H-M   'P 1'
#
loop_
_entity.id
_entity.type
_entity.pdbx_description
1 polymer ?
#
loop_
_entity_poly.entity_id
_entity_poly.type
_entity_poly.pdbx_seq_one_letter_code
_entity_poly.pdbx_strand_id
1 'polypeptide(L)'
;MLKIDDKSFSSVYGESKFRLNELQAKYLRLYAESNDEEFDTRETGDKDYDRFVGFEKSLYDTNKARLREQIGILEEQIKQRQSELRELESKINQTQSSYNLLQKEKQITEPLFRKGLVSEVEYLQLQRRVNDLRGELSAAKLSVPRVQSTIKEVENKITEAKLAFQNSAKKEFNEVSAEISRLNESQVNLSDKVERTLVRSPVDGIVSKLMVNTVSGVIKPGMDIAE
;
A
#
# COMPACT_ATOMS: atom_id res chain seq x y z
N MET A 1 52.27 16.13 12.41
CA MET A 1 50.92 16.02 11.85
C MET A 1 50.53 17.41 11.38
N LEU A 2 50.24 17.55 10.09
CA LEU A 2 49.77 18.81 9.49
C LEU A 2 48.31 18.61 9.07
N LYS A 3 47.48 19.63 9.29
CA LYS A 3 46.08 19.62 8.89
C LYS A 3 45.85 20.67 7.81
N ILE A 4 45.36 20.24 6.66
CA ILE A 4 44.88 21.12 5.59
C ILE A 4 43.45 21.55 5.93
N ASP A 5 43.02 22.74 5.51
CA ASP A 5 41.66 23.22 5.75
C ASP A 5 40.65 22.28 5.04
N ASP A 6 39.88 21.59 5.87
CA ASP A 6 38.93 20.55 5.46
C ASP A 6 37.46 21.05 5.46
N LYS A 7 37.23 22.32 5.82
CA LYS A 7 35.88 22.85 6.04
C LYS A 7 34.94 22.59 4.86
N SER A 8 35.42 22.77 3.62
CA SER A 8 34.60 22.53 2.42
C SER A 8 34.25 21.06 2.25
N PHE A 9 35.26 20.19 2.41
CA PHE A 9 35.03 18.71 2.23
C PHE A 9 34.23 18.13 3.40
N SER A 10 34.50 18.56 4.62
CA SER A 10 33.76 18.14 5.80
C SER A 10 32.28 18.58 5.76
N SER A 11 32.01 19.80 5.23
CA SER A 11 30.62 20.26 5.02
C SER A 11 29.88 19.41 4.00
N VAL A 12 30.47 19.17 2.84
CA VAL A 12 29.87 18.32 1.78
C VAL A 12 29.67 16.88 2.25
N TYR A 13 30.62 16.33 3.00
CA TYR A 13 30.52 15.00 3.60
C TYR A 13 29.35 14.94 4.62
N GLY A 14 29.24 15.95 5.48
CA GLY A 14 28.16 16.06 6.47
C GLY A 14 26.79 16.17 5.80
N GLU A 15 26.66 16.99 4.75
CA GLU A 15 25.42 17.12 3.97
C GLU A 15 25.05 15.79 3.30
N SER A 16 26.03 15.11 2.70
CA SER A 16 25.81 13.80 2.07
C SER A 16 25.38 12.75 3.10
N LYS A 17 25.98 12.74 4.30
CA LYS A 17 25.60 11.83 5.39
C LYS A 17 24.16 12.11 5.87
N PHE A 18 23.82 13.39 6.04
CA PHE A 18 22.47 13.80 6.45
C PHE A 18 21.43 13.36 5.44
N ARG A 19 21.70 13.55 4.14
CA ARG A 19 20.84 13.09 3.06
C ARG A 19 20.73 11.57 3.02
N LEU A 20 21.80 10.85 3.29
CA LEU A 20 21.79 9.40 3.36
C LEU A 20 20.90 8.89 4.51
N ASN A 21 20.99 9.51 5.69
CA ASN A 21 20.13 9.17 6.83
C ASN A 21 18.64 9.39 6.51
N GLU A 22 18.30 10.50 5.86
CA GLU A 22 16.93 10.77 5.39
C GLU A 22 16.43 9.68 4.44
N LEU A 23 17.23 9.35 3.42
CA LEU A 23 16.86 8.35 2.43
C LEU A 23 16.78 6.93 3.01
N GLN A 24 17.64 6.59 3.97
CA GLN A 24 17.58 5.30 4.66
C GLN A 24 16.32 5.16 5.51
N ALA A 25 15.89 6.21 6.21
CA ALA A 25 14.62 6.19 6.92
C ALA A 25 13.43 6.05 5.95
N LYS A 26 13.44 6.79 4.83
CA LYS A 26 12.44 6.67 3.77
C LYS A 26 12.42 5.27 3.14
N TYR A 27 13.59 4.67 2.92
CA TYR A 27 13.73 3.30 2.43
C TYR A 27 13.02 2.28 3.33
N LEU A 28 13.19 2.39 4.67
CA LEU A 28 12.51 1.50 5.61
C LEU A 28 10.99 1.61 5.52
N ARG A 29 10.45 2.84 5.42
CA ARG A 29 9.00 3.02 5.24
C ARG A 29 8.50 2.37 3.97
N LEU A 30 9.15 2.67 2.84
CA LEU A 30 8.76 2.16 1.54
C LEU A 30 8.88 0.64 1.45
N TYR A 31 9.90 0.07 2.12
CA TYR A 31 10.04 -1.38 2.24
C TYR A 31 8.85 -1.99 2.98
N ALA A 32 8.50 -1.44 4.16
CA ALA A 32 7.37 -1.91 4.95
C ALA A 32 6.02 -1.77 4.21
N GLU A 33 5.79 -0.62 3.54
CA GLU A 33 4.57 -0.38 2.75
C GLU A 33 4.47 -1.31 1.53
N SER A 34 5.59 -1.58 0.84
CA SER A 34 5.60 -2.43 -0.37
C SER A 34 5.41 -3.91 -0.07
N ASN A 35 5.82 -4.38 1.11
CA ASN A 35 5.72 -5.77 1.53
C ASN A 35 4.55 -6.03 2.49
N ASP A 36 3.79 -4.99 2.84
CA ASP A 36 2.72 -5.03 3.85
C ASP A 36 3.22 -5.50 5.24
N GLU A 37 4.45 -5.11 5.58
CA GLU A 37 5.09 -5.39 6.86
C GLU A 37 4.90 -4.23 7.84
N GLU A 38 5.20 -4.47 9.12
CA GLU A 38 5.26 -3.42 10.13
C GLU A 38 6.53 -2.58 9.97
N PHE A 39 6.40 -1.29 10.24
CA PHE A 39 7.54 -0.37 10.17
C PHE A 39 8.46 -0.58 11.37
N ASP A 40 9.72 -0.87 11.11
CA ASP A 40 10.74 -1.04 12.14
C ASP A 40 11.20 0.32 12.70
N THR A 41 10.99 0.54 13.99
CA THR A 41 11.29 1.78 14.69
C THR A 41 12.49 1.67 15.65
N ARG A 42 13.34 0.65 15.49
CA ARG A 42 14.50 0.48 16.37
C ARG A 42 15.43 1.68 16.29
N GLU A 43 15.73 2.26 17.45
CA GLU A 43 16.67 3.37 17.58
C GLU A 43 18.10 2.87 17.34
N THR A 44 18.86 3.65 16.57
CA THR A 44 20.27 3.36 16.24
C THR A 44 21.24 4.11 17.13
N GLY A 45 20.76 5.13 17.86
CA GLY A 45 21.56 6.06 18.65
C GLY A 45 22.12 7.25 17.86
N ASP A 46 21.92 7.31 16.53
CA ASP A 46 22.17 8.51 15.73
C ASP A 46 20.93 9.41 15.79
N LYS A 47 21.01 10.53 16.49
CA LYS A 47 19.88 11.45 16.74
C LYS A 47 19.23 11.97 15.45
N ASP A 48 20.01 12.22 14.41
CA ASP A 48 19.48 12.73 13.15
C ASP A 48 18.73 11.63 12.40
N TYR A 49 19.28 10.42 12.36
CA TYR A 49 18.63 9.27 11.76
C TYR A 49 17.34 8.92 12.51
N ASP A 50 17.39 8.81 13.84
CA ASP A 50 16.22 8.45 14.66
C ASP A 50 15.08 9.49 14.52
N ARG A 51 15.42 10.79 14.32
CA ARG A 51 14.44 11.83 14.00
C ARG A 51 13.76 11.58 12.64
N PHE A 52 14.51 11.22 11.60
CA PHE A 52 13.93 10.87 10.30
C PHE A 52 13.06 9.64 10.37
N VAL A 53 13.48 8.60 11.10
CA VAL A 53 12.66 7.40 11.35
C VAL A 53 11.33 7.79 12.01
N GLY A 54 11.34 8.73 12.97
CA GLY A 54 10.11 9.24 13.59
C GLY A 54 9.18 9.94 12.61
N PHE A 55 9.69 10.76 11.68
CA PHE A 55 8.89 11.40 10.63
C PHE A 55 8.31 10.37 9.65
N GLU A 56 9.13 9.44 9.20
CA GLU A 56 8.69 8.39 8.27
C GLU A 56 7.68 7.45 8.92
N LYS A 57 7.80 7.18 10.23
CA LYS A 57 6.80 6.43 10.99
C LYS A 57 5.44 7.12 11.01
N SER A 58 5.42 8.43 11.27
CA SER A 58 4.18 9.21 11.22
C SER A 58 3.53 9.17 9.83
N LEU A 59 4.34 9.26 8.78
CA LEU A 59 3.86 9.16 7.40
C LEU A 59 3.32 7.76 7.07
N TYR A 60 4.03 6.71 7.51
CA TYR A 60 3.59 5.32 7.40
C TYR A 60 2.22 5.12 8.05
N ASP A 61 2.06 5.57 9.30
CA ASP A 61 0.80 5.44 10.03
C ASP A 61 -0.35 6.17 9.32
N THR A 62 -0.07 7.36 8.79
CA THR A 62 -1.04 8.15 8.02
C THR A 62 -1.44 7.43 6.72
N ASN A 63 -0.49 6.89 5.98
CA ASN A 63 -0.74 6.17 4.74
C ASN A 63 -1.52 4.88 4.99
N LYS A 64 -1.16 4.12 6.02
CA LYS A 64 -1.89 2.91 6.42
C LYS A 64 -3.30 3.23 6.92
N ALA A 65 -3.49 4.34 7.65
CA ALA A 65 -4.81 4.79 8.10
C ALA A 65 -5.70 5.12 6.89
N ARG A 66 -5.18 5.86 5.90
CA ARG A 66 -5.89 6.18 4.65
C ARG A 66 -6.31 4.93 3.88
N LEU A 67 -5.40 3.96 3.74
CA LEU A 67 -5.71 2.70 3.08
C LEU A 67 -6.80 1.92 3.83
N ARG A 68 -6.72 1.85 5.17
CA ARG A 68 -7.73 1.19 6.00
C ARG A 68 -9.11 1.86 5.87
N GLU A 69 -9.15 3.19 5.86
CA GLU A 69 -10.40 3.94 5.66
C GLU A 69 -11.01 3.64 4.28
N GLN A 70 -10.20 3.68 3.23
CA GLN A 70 -10.67 3.35 1.88
C GLN A 70 -11.22 1.92 1.79
N ILE A 71 -10.52 0.94 2.39
CA ILE A 71 -10.98 -0.44 2.46
C ILE A 71 -12.26 -0.55 3.29
N GLY A 72 -12.34 0.14 4.43
CA GLY A 72 -13.51 0.14 5.29
C GLY A 72 -14.79 0.61 4.59
N ILE A 73 -14.69 1.65 3.75
CA ILE A 73 -15.81 2.11 2.91
C ILE A 73 -16.27 1.00 1.95
N LEU A 74 -15.33 0.30 1.31
CA LEU A 74 -15.66 -0.79 0.39
C LEU A 74 -16.23 -2.01 1.14
N GLU A 75 -15.73 -2.34 2.32
CA GLU A 75 -16.26 -3.41 3.17
C GLU A 75 -17.70 -3.12 3.61
N GLU A 76 -18.02 -1.86 3.90
CA GLU A 76 -19.39 -1.47 4.24
C GLU A 76 -20.33 -1.59 3.02
N GLN A 77 -19.85 -1.28 1.82
CA GLN A 77 -20.59 -1.56 0.59
C GLN A 77 -20.85 -3.06 0.39
N ILE A 78 -19.88 -3.92 0.68
CA ILE A 78 -20.07 -5.38 0.64
C ILE A 78 -21.16 -5.80 1.62
N LYS A 79 -21.13 -5.32 2.87
CA LYS A 79 -22.16 -5.64 3.88
C LYS A 79 -23.56 -5.22 3.43
N GLN A 80 -23.67 -4.04 2.82
CA GLN A 80 -24.93 -3.55 2.28
C GLN A 80 -25.44 -4.49 1.17
N ARG A 81 -24.58 -4.89 0.22
CA ARG A 81 -24.98 -5.83 -0.84
C ARG A 81 -25.28 -7.23 -0.34
N GLN A 82 -24.59 -7.69 0.70
CA GLN A 82 -24.91 -8.95 1.37
C GLN A 82 -26.28 -8.91 2.06
N SER A 83 -26.66 -7.77 2.62
CA SER A 83 -28.01 -7.58 3.18
C SER A 83 -29.08 -7.61 2.10
N GLU A 84 -28.87 -6.93 0.98
CA GLU A 84 -29.73 -6.99 -0.20
C GLU A 84 -29.89 -8.44 -0.72
N LEU A 85 -28.80 -9.20 -0.74
CA LEU A 85 -28.81 -10.62 -1.16
C LEU A 85 -29.70 -11.45 -0.20
N ARG A 86 -29.56 -11.27 1.13
CA ARG A 86 -30.39 -11.98 2.11
C ARG A 86 -31.88 -11.64 2.00
N GLU A 87 -32.19 -10.36 1.76
CA GLU A 87 -33.58 -9.93 1.52
C GLU A 87 -34.17 -10.60 0.26
N LEU A 88 -33.38 -10.64 -0.81
CA LEU A 88 -33.76 -11.28 -2.07
C LEU A 88 -33.95 -12.80 -1.90
N GLU A 89 -33.09 -13.47 -1.16
CA GLU A 89 -33.22 -14.91 -0.84
C GLU A 89 -34.47 -15.18 0.00
N SER A 90 -34.78 -14.31 0.98
CA SER A 90 -36.00 -14.40 1.77
C SER A 90 -37.24 -14.23 0.89
N LYS A 91 -37.24 -13.24 -0.01
CA LYS A 91 -38.33 -13.04 -0.97
C LYS A 91 -38.51 -14.23 -1.90
N ILE A 92 -37.40 -14.82 -2.41
CA ILE A 92 -37.45 -16.05 -3.23
C ILE A 92 -38.10 -17.19 -2.47
N ASN A 93 -37.71 -17.42 -1.22
CA ASN A 93 -38.29 -18.47 -0.37
C ASN A 93 -39.77 -18.27 -0.12
N GLN A 94 -40.21 -17.04 0.17
CA GLN A 94 -41.61 -16.68 0.36
C GLN A 94 -42.41 -16.89 -0.93
N THR A 95 -41.93 -16.35 -2.04
CA THR A 95 -42.60 -16.47 -3.34
C THR A 95 -42.66 -17.94 -3.83
N GLN A 96 -41.57 -18.71 -3.58
CA GLN A 96 -41.53 -20.14 -3.88
C GLN A 96 -42.59 -20.91 -3.07
N SER A 97 -42.75 -20.59 -1.78
CA SER A 97 -43.79 -21.21 -0.94
C SER A 97 -45.20 -20.89 -1.44
N SER A 98 -45.47 -19.62 -1.76
CA SER A 98 -46.73 -19.19 -2.35
C SER A 98 -47.02 -19.86 -3.70
N TYR A 99 -46.02 -19.95 -4.57
CA TYR A 99 -46.13 -20.63 -5.84
C TYR A 99 -46.46 -22.10 -5.65
N ASN A 100 -45.80 -22.81 -4.71
CA ASN A 100 -46.07 -24.23 -4.43
C ASN A 100 -47.52 -24.45 -3.92
N LEU A 101 -48.01 -23.56 -3.05
CA LEU A 101 -49.41 -23.62 -2.58
C LEU A 101 -50.39 -23.40 -3.72
N LEU A 102 -50.15 -22.42 -4.58
CA LEU A 102 -51.03 -22.11 -5.70
C LEU A 102 -51.00 -23.22 -6.77
N GLN A 103 -49.86 -23.87 -6.95
CA GLN A 103 -49.71 -25.05 -7.80
C GLN A 103 -50.55 -26.23 -7.26
N LYS A 104 -50.56 -26.46 -5.93
CA LYS A 104 -51.43 -27.50 -5.32
C LYS A 104 -52.90 -27.18 -5.52
N GLU A 105 -53.30 -25.91 -5.32
CA GLU A 105 -54.66 -25.46 -5.57
C GLU A 105 -55.07 -25.73 -7.02
N LYS A 106 -54.20 -25.41 -8.00
CA LYS A 106 -54.44 -25.71 -9.41
C LYS A 106 -54.60 -27.21 -9.66
N GLN A 107 -53.74 -28.04 -9.06
CA GLN A 107 -53.81 -29.51 -9.22
C GLN A 107 -55.13 -30.08 -8.67
N ILE A 108 -55.71 -29.52 -7.62
CA ILE A 108 -56.99 -29.92 -7.02
C ILE A 108 -58.16 -29.39 -7.89
N THR A 109 -58.04 -28.15 -8.38
CA THR A 109 -59.10 -27.48 -9.12
C THR A 109 -59.23 -27.96 -10.55
N GLU A 110 -58.17 -28.37 -11.21
CA GLU A 110 -58.17 -28.83 -12.62
C GLU A 110 -59.14 -30.02 -12.88
N PRO A 111 -59.15 -31.10 -12.07
CA PRO A 111 -60.12 -32.18 -12.27
C PRO A 111 -61.55 -31.76 -11.99
N LEU A 112 -61.79 -30.81 -11.08
CA LEU A 112 -63.12 -30.27 -10.79
C LEU A 112 -63.64 -29.40 -11.96
N PHE A 113 -62.76 -28.58 -12.54
CA PHE A 113 -63.06 -27.84 -13.77
C PHE A 113 -63.46 -28.79 -14.93
N ARG A 114 -62.69 -29.86 -15.13
CA ARG A 114 -62.99 -30.87 -16.18
C ARG A 114 -64.35 -31.58 -15.98
N LYS A 115 -64.84 -31.62 -14.72
CA LYS A 115 -66.14 -32.16 -14.37
C LYS A 115 -67.25 -31.10 -14.42
N GLY A 116 -66.98 -29.88 -14.82
CA GLY A 116 -67.96 -28.77 -14.87
C GLY A 116 -68.34 -28.22 -13.51
N LEU A 117 -67.63 -28.55 -12.42
CA LEU A 117 -67.91 -28.12 -11.05
C LEU A 117 -67.29 -26.77 -10.67
N VAL A 118 -66.39 -26.24 -11.53
CA VAL A 118 -65.71 -24.96 -11.37
C VAL A 118 -65.86 -24.16 -12.64
N SER A 119 -66.11 -22.83 -12.52
CA SER A 119 -66.23 -21.93 -13.65
C SER A 119 -64.95 -21.81 -14.46
N GLU A 120 -65.03 -21.68 -15.75
CA GLU A 120 -63.88 -21.44 -16.65
C GLU A 120 -63.13 -20.14 -16.25
N VAL A 121 -63.88 -19.10 -15.87
CA VAL A 121 -63.31 -17.83 -15.44
C VAL A 121 -62.48 -17.99 -14.17
N GLU A 122 -62.95 -18.77 -13.19
CA GLU A 122 -62.18 -19.04 -11.94
C GLU A 122 -60.92 -19.86 -12.23
N TYR A 123 -61.01 -20.84 -13.07
CA TYR A 123 -59.85 -21.65 -13.46
C TYR A 123 -58.79 -20.80 -14.19
N LEU A 124 -59.19 -19.96 -15.12
CA LEU A 124 -58.32 -19.04 -15.86
C LEU A 124 -57.70 -18.00 -14.95
N GLN A 125 -58.42 -17.50 -13.92
CA GLN A 125 -57.85 -16.59 -12.92
C GLN A 125 -56.79 -17.28 -12.07
N LEU A 126 -57.00 -18.54 -11.68
CA LEU A 126 -56.04 -19.33 -10.94
C LEU A 126 -54.77 -19.56 -11.79
N GLN A 127 -54.95 -19.90 -13.06
CA GLN A 127 -53.88 -20.13 -14.01
C GLN A 127 -53.03 -18.83 -14.21
N ARG A 128 -53.66 -17.68 -14.31
CA ARG A 128 -52.98 -16.39 -14.37
C ARG A 128 -52.13 -16.17 -13.12
N ARG A 129 -52.72 -16.33 -11.91
CA ARG A 129 -51.96 -16.14 -10.64
C ARG A 129 -50.75 -17.08 -10.54
N VAL A 130 -50.87 -18.33 -10.99
CA VAL A 130 -49.77 -19.29 -11.04
C VAL A 130 -48.65 -18.76 -11.97
N ASN A 131 -49.02 -18.27 -13.16
CA ASN A 131 -48.05 -17.75 -14.12
C ASN A 131 -47.38 -16.47 -13.64
N ASP A 132 -48.11 -15.57 -12.97
CA ASP A 132 -47.61 -14.33 -12.41
C ASP A 132 -46.56 -14.61 -11.32
N LEU A 133 -46.88 -15.47 -10.35
CA LEU A 133 -45.91 -15.88 -9.30
C LEU A 133 -44.70 -16.62 -9.87
N ARG A 134 -44.90 -17.43 -10.93
CA ARG A 134 -43.76 -18.08 -11.62
C ARG A 134 -42.84 -17.05 -12.26
N GLY A 135 -43.42 -16.03 -12.89
CA GLY A 135 -42.66 -14.90 -13.48
C GLY A 135 -41.88 -14.14 -12.43
N GLU A 136 -42.55 -13.77 -11.31
CA GLU A 136 -41.93 -13.06 -10.18
C GLU A 136 -40.78 -13.88 -9.57
N LEU A 137 -41.00 -15.17 -9.32
CA LEU A 137 -39.97 -16.06 -8.80
C LEU A 137 -38.76 -16.15 -9.73
N SER A 138 -39.01 -16.27 -11.04
CA SER A 138 -37.95 -16.33 -12.04
C SER A 138 -37.14 -15.02 -12.07
N ALA A 139 -37.82 -13.89 -12.06
CA ALA A 139 -37.16 -12.57 -12.01
C ALA A 139 -36.33 -12.39 -10.75
N ALA A 140 -36.85 -12.78 -9.58
CA ALA A 140 -36.11 -12.74 -8.33
C ALA A 140 -34.87 -13.64 -8.37
N LYS A 141 -34.99 -14.88 -8.87
CA LYS A 141 -33.86 -15.79 -9.01
C LYS A 141 -32.78 -15.27 -9.95
N LEU A 142 -33.16 -14.56 -11.02
CA LEU A 142 -32.19 -13.92 -11.95
C LEU A 142 -31.51 -12.70 -11.36
N SER A 143 -32.06 -12.10 -10.31
CA SER A 143 -31.43 -10.96 -9.62
C SER A 143 -30.29 -11.39 -8.69
N VAL A 144 -30.31 -12.63 -8.15
CA VAL A 144 -29.27 -13.16 -7.27
C VAL A 144 -27.87 -13.06 -7.89
N PRO A 145 -27.59 -13.62 -9.07
CA PRO A 145 -26.26 -13.56 -9.66
C PRO A 145 -25.80 -12.12 -9.97
N ARG A 146 -26.74 -11.21 -10.21
CA ARG A 146 -26.41 -9.79 -10.41
C ARG A 146 -25.86 -9.17 -9.12
N VAL A 147 -26.52 -9.39 -7.98
CA VAL A 147 -26.05 -8.89 -6.68
C VAL A 147 -24.71 -9.55 -6.31
N GLN A 148 -24.57 -10.86 -6.53
CA GLN A 148 -23.31 -11.58 -6.31
C GLN A 148 -22.16 -11.01 -7.16
N SER A 149 -22.42 -10.69 -8.43
CA SER A 149 -21.42 -10.06 -9.31
C SER A 149 -21.01 -8.68 -8.80
N THR A 150 -21.96 -7.90 -8.26
CA THR A 150 -21.63 -6.60 -7.66
C THR A 150 -20.78 -6.76 -6.41
N ILE A 151 -21.04 -7.75 -5.56
CA ILE A 151 -20.17 -8.06 -4.40
C ILE A 151 -18.75 -8.36 -4.88
N LYS A 152 -18.63 -9.23 -5.88
CA LYS A 152 -17.33 -9.60 -6.45
C LYS A 152 -16.58 -8.42 -7.06
N GLU A 153 -17.29 -7.49 -7.68
CA GLU A 153 -16.70 -6.24 -8.19
C GLU A 153 -16.09 -5.41 -7.07
N VAL A 154 -16.80 -5.26 -5.93
CA VAL A 154 -16.30 -4.50 -4.79
C VAL A 154 -15.10 -5.20 -4.12
N GLU A 155 -15.11 -6.54 -4.00
CA GLU A 155 -13.95 -7.32 -3.54
C GLU A 155 -12.72 -7.10 -4.43
N ASN A 156 -12.91 -7.06 -5.74
CA ASN A 156 -11.83 -6.77 -6.68
C ASN A 156 -11.29 -5.34 -6.48
N LYS A 157 -12.15 -4.34 -6.20
CA LYS A 157 -11.73 -2.95 -5.89
C LYS A 157 -10.90 -2.88 -4.62
N ILE A 158 -11.19 -3.70 -3.59
CA ILE A 158 -10.34 -3.79 -2.39
C ILE A 158 -8.96 -4.32 -2.76
N THR A 159 -8.91 -5.38 -3.55
CA THR A 159 -7.64 -5.95 -4.01
C THR A 159 -6.84 -4.94 -4.84
N GLU A 160 -7.50 -4.24 -5.74
CA GLU A 160 -6.90 -3.18 -6.57
C GLU A 160 -6.33 -2.04 -5.70
N ALA A 161 -7.07 -1.58 -4.68
CA ALA A 161 -6.60 -0.53 -3.77
C ALA A 161 -5.34 -0.95 -3.01
N LYS A 162 -5.28 -2.21 -2.52
CA LYS A 162 -4.09 -2.76 -1.86
C LYS A 162 -2.90 -2.83 -2.81
N LEU A 163 -3.11 -3.38 -4.01
CA LEU A 163 -2.05 -3.50 -5.02
C LEU A 163 -1.55 -2.13 -5.51
N ALA A 164 -2.44 -1.16 -5.69
CA ALA A 164 -2.07 0.19 -6.08
C ALA A 164 -1.19 0.86 -5.01
N PHE A 165 -1.53 0.69 -3.73
CA PHE A 165 -0.73 1.17 -2.62
C PHE A 165 0.67 0.54 -2.61
N GLN A 166 0.75 -0.79 -2.67
CA GLN A 166 2.03 -1.53 -2.70
C GLN A 166 2.88 -1.17 -3.92
N ASN A 167 2.27 -1.06 -5.11
CA ASN A 167 2.99 -0.72 -6.33
C ASN A 167 3.54 0.71 -6.31
N SER A 168 2.80 1.66 -5.73
CA SER A 168 3.29 3.03 -5.54
C SER A 168 4.50 3.06 -4.61
N ALA A 169 4.42 2.37 -3.47
CA ALA A 169 5.54 2.25 -2.54
C ALA A 169 6.74 1.54 -3.19
N LYS A 170 6.50 0.48 -3.98
CA LYS A 170 7.55 -0.28 -4.68
C LYS A 170 8.29 0.57 -5.71
N LYS A 171 7.57 1.41 -6.45
CA LYS A 171 8.18 2.34 -7.42
C LYS A 171 9.12 3.32 -6.70
N GLU A 172 8.63 4.00 -5.67
CA GLU A 172 9.45 4.94 -4.90
C GLU A 172 10.62 4.24 -4.21
N PHE A 173 10.42 3.03 -3.69
CA PHE A 173 11.47 2.20 -3.09
C PHE A 173 12.64 1.98 -4.05
N ASN A 174 12.35 1.62 -5.30
CA ASN A 174 13.39 1.40 -6.30
C ASN A 174 14.17 2.69 -6.60
N GLU A 175 13.50 3.83 -6.68
CA GLU A 175 14.11 5.13 -6.91
C GLU A 175 15.04 5.52 -5.75
N VAL A 176 14.54 5.39 -4.50
CA VAL A 176 15.32 5.68 -3.28
C VAL A 176 16.49 4.73 -3.13
N SER A 177 16.32 3.44 -3.41
CA SER A 177 17.39 2.45 -3.36
C SER A 177 18.53 2.78 -4.33
N ALA A 178 18.19 3.22 -5.54
CA ALA A 178 19.19 3.65 -6.53
C ALA A 178 19.90 4.94 -6.08
N GLU A 179 19.20 5.88 -5.44
CA GLU A 179 19.81 7.13 -4.92
C GLU A 179 20.74 6.83 -3.75
N ILE A 180 20.36 5.95 -2.81
CA ILE A 180 21.20 5.49 -1.71
C ILE A 180 22.51 4.86 -2.26
N SER A 181 22.41 4.01 -3.27
CA SER A 181 23.59 3.37 -3.88
C SER A 181 24.55 4.40 -4.46
N ARG A 182 24.04 5.40 -5.18
CA ARG A 182 24.86 6.50 -5.75
C ARG A 182 25.51 7.36 -4.65
N LEU A 183 24.76 7.68 -3.59
CA LEU A 183 25.30 8.46 -2.48
C LEU A 183 26.38 7.70 -1.71
N ASN A 184 26.18 6.40 -1.48
CA ASN A 184 27.18 5.56 -0.83
C ASN A 184 28.51 5.54 -1.63
N GLU A 185 28.43 5.39 -2.94
CA GLU A 185 29.62 5.45 -3.81
C GLU A 185 30.31 6.82 -3.74
N SER A 186 29.53 7.90 -3.76
CA SER A 186 30.05 9.26 -3.60
C SER A 186 30.67 9.49 -2.21
N GLN A 187 30.08 8.94 -1.15
CA GLN A 187 30.59 9.07 0.21
C GLN A 187 31.97 8.45 0.39
N VAL A 188 32.26 7.31 -0.25
CA VAL A 188 33.59 6.69 -0.21
C VAL A 188 34.64 7.67 -0.72
N ASN A 189 34.37 8.33 -1.85
CA ASN A 189 35.26 9.34 -2.43
C ASN A 189 35.42 10.58 -1.56
N LEU A 190 34.33 11.03 -0.92
CA LEU A 190 34.37 12.20 -0.02
C LEU A 190 35.11 11.89 1.28
N SER A 191 34.91 10.71 1.85
CA SER A 191 35.63 10.23 3.04
C SER A 191 37.15 10.19 2.80
N ASP A 192 37.59 9.62 1.66
CA ASP A 192 38.99 9.59 1.28
C ASP A 192 39.59 11.01 1.16
N LYS A 193 38.83 11.96 0.57
CA LYS A 193 39.27 13.35 0.49
C LYS A 193 39.41 14.01 1.87
N VAL A 194 38.46 13.78 2.79
CA VAL A 194 38.51 14.29 4.16
C VAL A 194 39.69 13.67 4.91
N GLU A 195 39.93 12.37 4.77
CA GLU A 195 41.06 11.68 5.43
C GLU A 195 42.42 12.21 4.93
N ARG A 196 42.57 12.47 3.65
CA ARG A 196 43.78 13.05 3.05
C ARG A 196 44.09 14.49 3.45
N THR A 197 43.13 15.20 4.07
CA THR A 197 43.42 16.52 4.65
C THR A 197 44.30 16.41 5.89
N LEU A 198 44.37 15.23 6.51
CA LEU A 198 45.29 14.92 7.61
C LEU A 198 46.59 14.34 7.06
N VAL A 199 47.57 15.19 6.84
CA VAL A 199 48.90 14.76 6.35
C VAL A 199 49.67 14.16 7.53
N ARG A 200 49.97 12.87 7.43
CA ARG A 200 50.77 12.11 8.41
C ARG A 200 52.10 11.72 7.80
N SER A 201 53.14 11.63 8.60
CA SER A 201 54.43 11.11 8.19
C SER A 201 54.25 9.60 7.84
N PRO A 202 54.77 9.13 6.70
CA PRO A 202 54.73 7.73 6.34
C PRO A 202 55.79 6.88 7.10
N VAL A 203 56.73 7.55 7.78
CA VAL A 203 57.84 6.93 8.54
C VAL A 203 58.02 7.62 9.87
N ASP A 204 58.56 6.92 10.85
CA ASP A 204 59.00 7.51 12.10
C ASP A 204 60.35 8.22 11.87
N GLY A 205 60.44 9.46 12.24
CA GLY A 205 61.65 10.28 12.07
C GLY A 205 61.58 11.62 12.74
N ILE A 206 62.65 12.40 12.63
CA ILE A 206 62.77 13.76 13.12
C ILE A 206 62.62 14.72 11.96
N VAL A 207 61.71 15.67 12.05
CA VAL A 207 61.55 16.71 11.03
C VAL A 207 62.73 17.65 11.07
N SER A 208 63.53 17.63 10.01
CA SER A 208 64.73 18.49 9.87
C SER A 208 64.37 19.90 9.43
N LYS A 209 63.41 20.02 8.52
CA LYS A 209 63.02 21.32 7.96
C LYS A 209 61.53 21.33 7.58
N LEU A 210 60.85 22.39 7.91
CA LEU A 210 59.48 22.67 7.46
C LEU A 210 59.53 23.65 6.27
N MET A 211 59.02 23.23 5.12
CA MET A 211 59.01 24.06 3.90
C MET A 211 57.84 25.04 3.87
N VAL A 212 56.79 24.78 4.66
CA VAL A 212 55.61 25.61 4.79
C VAL A 212 55.56 26.20 6.19
N ASN A 213 55.86 27.49 6.31
CA ASN A 213 55.94 28.20 7.63
C ASN A 213 54.75 29.14 7.88
N THR A 214 53.77 29.22 6.97
CA THR A 214 52.68 30.17 7.06
C THR A 214 51.36 29.43 7.35
N VAL A 215 50.70 29.76 8.45
CA VAL A 215 49.36 29.32 8.74
C VAL A 215 48.44 29.90 7.65
N SER A 216 47.55 29.09 7.09
CA SER A 216 46.70 29.46 5.95
C SER A 216 47.45 29.62 4.61
N GLY A 217 48.69 29.14 4.48
CA GLY A 217 49.42 29.08 3.21
C GLY A 217 48.78 28.08 2.22
N VAL A 218 48.83 28.40 0.94
CA VAL A 218 48.32 27.51 -0.14
C VAL A 218 49.37 26.48 -0.48
N ILE A 219 49.06 25.22 -0.31
CA ILE A 219 49.89 24.06 -0.71
C ILE A 219 49.41 23.54 -2.06
N LYS A 220 50.30 23.39 -3.01
CA LYS A 220 50.00 22.83 -4.32
C LYS A 220 50.26 21.32 -4.33
N PRO A 221 49.52 20.54 -5.13
CA PRO A 221 49.82 19.10 -5.33
C PRO A 221 51.28 18.89 -5.76
N GLY A 222 51.99 17.94 -5.12
CA GLY A 222 53.39 17.64 -5.40
C GLY A 222 54.40 18.57 -4.77
N MET A 223 54.00 19.50 -3.88
CA MET A 223 54.92 20.36 -3.15
C MET A 223 55.45 19.65 -1.88
N ASP A 224 56.75 19.72 -1.67
CA ASP A 224 57.39 19.20 -0.44
C ASP A 224 56.96 20.02 0.74
N ILE A 225 56.44 19.39 1.82
CA ILE A 225 55.92 20.02 3.02
C ILE A 225 56.92 20.01 4.16
N ALA A 226 57.65 18.91 4.33
CA ALA A 226 58.60 18.71 5.38
C ALA A 226 59.72 17.74 4.92
N GLU A 227 60.91 17.93 5.42
CA GLU A 227 62.05 17.07 5.25
C GLU A 227 62.44 16.45 6.60
#